data_3cd7182fc588050e823ee91844a241f1
#
_entry.id   3cd7182fc588050e823ee91844a241f1
#
_cell.length_a   1.000
_cell.length_b   1.000
_cell.length_c   1.000
_cell.angle_alpha   90.00
_cell.angle_beta   90.00
_cell.angle_gamma   90.00
#
_symmetry.space_group_name_H-M   'P 1'
#
loop_
_entity.id
_entity.type
_entity.pdbx_description
1 polymer ?
#
loop_
_entity_poly.entity_id
_entity_poly.type
_entity_poly.pdbx_seq_one_letter_code
_entity_poly.pdbx_strand_id
1 'polypeptide(L)'
;GMRPVAHADEVSRVFRMCADEARVAFGNGDLFAEELLADARHIEVQVVAAPGTGGATVALAIGDRDCSVQRRRQKLIEVAPAQWLADDLRAALHSAAVDLCARNGYRGLATVEFLVAGNRFVFLEVNPRIQVEHTVTEETTGVDLGEVGLRIAPGAELAELSLPQGV
;
A
#
# COMPACT_ATOMS: atom_id res chain seq x y z
N GLY A 1 13.12 -13.36 6.48
CA GLY A 1 11.92 -13.98 6.43
C GLY A 1 10.92 -13.77 7.55
N MET A 2 9.65 -13.63 7.18
CA MET A 2 8.53 -13.61 8.13
C MET A 2 8.09 -15.04 8.43
N ARG A 3 7.80 -15.33 9.72
CA ARG A 3 7.29 -16.64 10.15
C ARG A 3 6.15 -16.45 11.13
N PRO A 4 5.03 -17.16 10.95
CA PRO A 4 3.95 -17.18 11.94
C PRO A 4 4.39 -17.97 13.17
N VAL A 5 3.90 -17.55 14.33
CA VAL A 5 4.06 -18.24 15.60
C VAL A 5 2.67 -18.49 16.15
N ALA A 6 2.30 -19.77 16.31
CA ALA A 6 0.98 -20.16 16.80
C ALA A 6 0.94 -20.23 18.35
N HIS A 7 2.05 -20.58 18.97
CA HIS A 7 2.12 -20.80 20.41
C HIS A 7 3.31 -20.07 21.05
N ALA A 8 3.12 -19.58 22.27
CA ALA A 8 4.13 -18.77 22.97
C ALA A 8 5.48 -19.50 23.21
N ASP A 9 5.45 -20.80 23.37
CA ASP A 9 6.64 -21.64 23.55
C ASP A 9 7.53 -21.74 22.30
N GLU A 10 6.98 -21.45 21.12
CA GLU A 10 7.73 -21.44 19.87
C GLU A 10 8.50 -20.13 19.64
N VAL A 11 8.10 -19.02 20.30
CA VAL A 11 8.63 -17.66 20.06
C VAL A 11 10.16 -17.64 20.07
N SER A 12 10.77 -18.17 21.13
CA SER A 12 12.23 -18.12 21.28
C SER A 12 12.99 -18.87 20.18
N ARG A 13 12.44 -19.99 19.71
CA ARG A 13 13.04 -20.78 18.63
C ARG A 13 12.91 -20.05 17.29
N VAL A 14 11.70 -19.59 16.98
CA VAL A 14 11.40 -18.92 15.71
C VAL A 14 12.13 -17.59 15.63
N PHE A 15 12.20 -16.84 16.74
CA PHE A 15 12.94 -15.57 16.81
C PHE A 15 14.42 -15.76 16.46
N ARG A 16 15.11 -16.70 17.10
CA ARG A 16 16.51 -16.99 16.78
C ARG A 16 16.71 -17.34 15.31
N MET A 17 15.87 -18.21 14.78
CA MET A 17 15.92 -18.66 13.39
C MET A 17 15.78 -17.50 12.41
N CYS A 18 14.80 -16.60 12.64
CA CYS A 18 14.60 -15.41 11.82
C CYS A 18 15.74 -14.40 11.96
N ALA A 19 16.27 -14.21 13.17
CA ALA A 19 17.40 -13.31 13.42
C ALA A 19 18.67 -13.75 12.69
N ASP A 20 18.95 -15.06 12.70
CA ASP A 20 20.11 -15.62 11.99
C ASP A 20 19.96 -15.49 10.47
N GLU A 21 18.76 -15.77 9.93
CA GLU A 21 18.47 -15.55 8.51
C GLU A 21 18.62 -14.08 8.11
N ALA A 22 18.09 -13.16 8.93
CA ALA A 22 18.19 -11.73 8.67
C ALA A 22 19.65 -11.23 8.73
N ARG A 23 20.42 -11.71 9.70
CA ARG A 23 21.85 -11.36 9.80
C ARG A 23 22.64 -11.81 8.60
N VAL A 24 22.38 -13.01 8.09
CA VAL A 24 23.06 -13.53 6.89
C VAL A 24 22.65 -12.76 5.64
N ALA A 25 21.36 -12.43 5.49
CA ALA A 25 20.83 -11.81 4.29
C ALA A 25 21.07 -10.29 4.23
N PHE A 26 21.02 -9.59 5.38
CA PHE A 26 20.99 -8.12 5.46
C PHE A 26 22.08 -7.52 6.36
N GLY A 27 22.90 -8.34 7.01
CA GLY A 27 23.93 -7.87 7.96
C GLY A 27 23.37 -7.45 9.33
N ASN A 28 22.06 -7.44 9.51
CA ASN A 28 21.37 -7.08 10.76
C ASN A 28 20.33 -8.16 11.13
N GLY A 29 20.33 -8.56 12.40
CA GLY A 29 19.44 -9.56 12.96
C GLY A 29 18.30 -8.99 13.81
N ASP A 30 18.05 -7.68 13.77
CA ASP A 30 16.94 -7.06 14.50
C ASP A 30 15.60 -7.52 13.91
N LEU A 31 14.66 -7.81 14.79
CA LEU A 31 13.34 -8.31 14.44
C LEU A 31 12.27 -7.57 15.24
N PHE A 32 11.09 -7.54 14.71
CA PHE A 32 9.88 -7.14 15.43
C PHE A 32 8.79 -8.22 15.26
N ALA A 33 7.81 -8.19 16.14
CA ALA A 33 6.65 -9.06 16.09
C ALA A 33 5.39 -8.24 15.88
N GLU A 34 4.50 -8.76 15.05
CA GLU A 34 3.21 -8.15 14.74
C GLU A 34 2.09 -9.14 15.02
N GLU A 35 0.88 -8.63 15.25
CA GLU A 35 -0.32 -9.45 15.31
C GLU A 35 -0.52 -10.18 13.96
N LEU A 36 -0.73 -11.50 14.02
CA LEU A 36 -1.11 -12.25 12.84
C LEU A 36 -2.62 -12.14 12.63
N LEU A 37 -3.03 -11.45 11.58
CA LEU A 37 -4.42 -11.42 11.15
C LEU A 37 -4.73 -12.65 10.31
N ALA A 38 -5.48 -13.57 10.87
CA ALA A 38 -5.98 -14.73 10.13
C ALA A 38 -7.07 -14.28 9.15
N ASP A 39 -7.13 -14.94 7.99
CA ASP A 39 -8.16 -14.73 6.95
C ASP A 39 -8.26 -13.27 6.46
N ALA A 40 -7.21 -12.48 6.62
CA ALA A 40 -7.16 -11.11 6.12
C ALA A 40 -7.02 -11.09 4.59
N ARG A 41 -7.71 -10.14 3.97
CA ARG A 41 -7.51 -9.76 2.58
C ARG A 41 -6.46 -8.68 2.46
N HIS A 42 -5.69 -8.73 1.38
CA HIS A 42 -4.67 -7.75 1.06
C HIS A 42 -5.25 -6.71 0.11
N ILE A 43 -5.50 -5.52 0.63
CA ILE A 43 -6.01 -4.38 -0.13
C ILE A 43 -4.95 -3.31 -0.21
N GLU A 44 -4.79 -2.73 -1.37
CA GLU A 44 -3.87 -1.62 -1.58
C GLU A 44 -4.58 -0.43 -2.22
N VAL A 45 -4.16 0.76 -1.82
CA VAL A 45 -4.69 2.03 -2.34
C VAL A 45 -3.61 2.72 -3.16
N GLN A 46 -3.94 3.01 -4.43
CA GLN A 46 -3.08 3.81 -5.30
C GLN A 46 -3.22 5.29 -4.94
N VAL A 47 -2.13 5.92 -4.60
CA VAL A 47 -2.08 7.34 -4.23
C VAL A 47 -1.22 8.11 -5.23
N VAL A 48 -1.71 9.28 -5.62
CA VAL A 48 -0.96 10.34 -6.31
C VAL A 48 -0.80 11.50 -5.32
N ALA A 49 0.42 11.94 -5.09
CA ALA A 49 0.71 13.05 -4.20
C ALA A 49 1.62 14.07 -4.89
N ALA A 50 1.23 15.34 -4.86
CA ALA A 50 1.92 16.42 -5.55
C ALA A 50 1.81 17.73 -4.76
N PRO A 51 2.56 18.77 -5.12
CA PRO A 51 2.32 20.09 -4.57
C PRO A 51 0.88 20.55 -4.82
N GLY A 52 0.25 21.13 -3.83
CA GLY A 52 -0.98 21.88 -4.00
C GLY A 52 -0.70 23.38 -4.12
N THR A 53 -1.73 24.16 -4.37
CA THR A 53 -1.68 25.62 -4.41
C THR A 53 -1.12 26.16 -3.08
N GLY A 54 0.03 26.82 -3.12
CA GLY A 54 0.75 27.28 -1.93
C GLY A 54 1.85 26.35 -1.42
N GLY A 55 2.15 25.27 -2.14
CA GLY A 55 3.34 24.41 -1.94
C GLY A 55 3.20 23.31 -0.90
N ALA A 56 2.11 23.26 -0.15
CA ALA A 56 1.82 22.11 0.72
C ALA A 56 1.53 20.87 -0.13
N THR A 57 1.93 19.70 0.36
CA THR A 57 1.61 18.44 -0.33
C THR A 57 0.12 18.12 -0.21
N VAL A 58 -0.50 17.85 -1.33
CA VAL A 58 -1.86 17.29 -1.44
C VAL A 58 -1.76 15.89 -2.02
N ALA A 59 -2.59 14.99 -1.54
CA ALA A 59 -2.64 13.61 -2.02
C ALA A 59 -4.08 13.23 -2.40
N LEU A 60 -4.20 12.33 -3.38
CA LEU A 60 -5.46 11.81 -3.87
C LEU A 60 -5.36 10.30 -4.04
N ALA A 61 -6.35 9.56 -3.55
CA ALA A 61 -6.53 8.14 -3.86
C ALA A 61 -7.14 8.01 -5.26
N ILE A 62 -6.51 7.22 -6.13
CA ILE A 62 -6.97 6.99 -7.51
C ILE A 62 -7.81 5.71 -7.60
N GLY A 63 -7.78 4.88 -6.60
CA GLY A 63 -8.51 3.64 -6.52
C GLY A 63 -7.83 2.63 -5.62
N ASP A 64 -8.46 1.47 -5.51
CA ASP A 64 -7.96 0.36 -4.71
C ASP A 64 -7.89 -0.94 -5.54
N ARG A 65 -7.05 -1.87 -5.07
CA ARG A 65 -6.88 -3.20 -5.65
C ARG A 65 -6.97 -4.25 -4.56
N ASP A 66 -7.64 -5.35 -4.87
CA ASP A 66 -7.59 -6.59 -4.08
C ASP A 66 -6.46 -7.49 -4.62
N CYS A 67 -5.43 -7.66 -3.82
CA CYS A 67 -4.26 -8.48 -4.11
C CYS A 67 -4.21 -9.75 -3.25
N SER A 68 -5.35 -10.26 -2.81
CA SER A 68 -5.41 -11.41 -1.88
C SER A 68 -5.04 -12.74 -2.54
N VAL A 69 -5.11 -12.84 -3.87
CA VAL A 69 -4.73 -14.08 -4.57
C VAL A 69 -3.22 -14.15 -4.70
N GLN A 70 -2.60 -14.86 -3.77
CA GLN A 70 -1.15 -14.92 -3.62
C GLN A 70 -0.64 -16.36 -3.52
N ARG A 71 0.62 -16.56 -3.92
CA ARG A 71 1.38 -17.77 -3.65
C ARG A 71 2.67 -17.39 -2.93
N ARG A 72 2.87 -17.94 -1.73
CA ARG A 72 4.05 -17.64 -0.89
C ARG A 72 4.27 -16.13 -0.67
N ARG A 73 3.17 -15.40 -0.46
CA ARG A 73 3.14 -13.93 -0.30
C ARG A 73 3.54 -13.13 -1.54
N GLN A 74 3.51 -13.76 -2.71
CA GLN A 74 3.69 -13.10 -3.98
C GLN A 74 2.34 -12.96 -4.67
N LYS A 75 1.98 -11.75 -5.07
CA LYS A 75 0.74 -11.43 -5.79
C LYS A 75 0.70 -12.21 -7.11
N LEU A 76 -0.45 -12.81 -7.43
CA LEU A 76 -0.68 -13.54 -8.67
C LEU A 76 -1.82 -12.95 -9.50
N ILE A 77 -2.84 -12.41 -8.84
CA ILE A 77 -4.00 -11.79 -9.48
C ILE A 77 -4.35 -10.55 -8.65
N GLU A 78 -4.49 -9.44 -9.34
CA GLU A 78 -4.95 -8.17 -8.80
C GLU A 78 -6.27 -7.79 -9.45
N VAL A 79 -7.23 -7.37 -8.64
CA VAL A 79 -8.57 -6.97 -9.09
C VAL A 79 -8.84 -5.54 -8.65
N ALA A 80 -9.18 -4.66 -9.59
CA ALA A 80 -9.56 -3.28 -9.32
C ALA A 80 -10.95 -2.97 -9.90
N PRO A 81 -11.77 -2.22 -9.15
CA PRO A 81 -11.66 -1.99 -7.72
C PRO A 81 -11.91 -3.27 -6.92
N ALA A 82 -11.59 -3.27 -5.61
CA ALA A 82 -11.92 -4.38 -4.70
C ALA A 82 -13.44 -4.46 -4.50
N GLN A 83 -14.13 -5.29 -5.29
CA GLN A 83 -15.59 -5.27 -5.46
C GLN A 83 -16.40 -5.61 -4.19
N TRP A 84 -15.82 -6.40 -3.27
CA TRP A 84 -16.47 -6.81 -2.04
C TRP A 84 -16.31 -5.77 -0.90
N LEU A 85 -15.50 -4.74 -1.10
CA LEU A 85 -15.19 -3.74 -0.08
C LEU A 85 -16.40 -2.81 0.09
N ALA A 86 -16.93 -2.73 1.31
CA ALA A 86 -18.02 -1.81 1.64
C ALA A 86 -17.58 -0.35 1.49
N ASP A 87 -18.47 0.53 1.09
CA ASP A 87 -18.14 1.92 0.75
C ASP A 87 -17.55 2.71 1.92
N ASP A 88 -18.03 2.49 3.14
CA ASP A 88 -17.52 3.13 4.35
C ASP A 88 -16.09 2.67 4.68
N LEU A 89 -15.81 1.38 4.51
CA LEU A 89 -14.49 0.81 4.71
C LEU A 89 -13.52 1.27 3.60
N ARG A 90 -13.99 1.33 2.36
CA ARG A 90 -13.24 1.89 1.22
C ARG A 90 -12.83 3.34 1.50
N ALA A 91 -13.79 4.17 1.90
CA ALA A 91 -13.54 5.57 2.23
C ALA A 91 -12.51 5.72 3.37
N ALA A 92 -12.60 4.87 4.40
CA ALA A 92 -11.64 4.88 5.50
C ALA A 92 -10.22 4.48 5.06
N LEU A 93 -10.09 3.46 4.21
CA LEU A 93 -8.80 3.03 3.63
C LEU A 93 -8.18 4.13 2.76
N HIS A 94 -8.98 4.73 1.87
CA HIS A 94 -8.54 5.83 1.01
C HIS A 94 -8.10 7.03 1.83
N SER A 95 -8.90 7.43 2.85
CA SER A 95 -8.53 8.53 3.76
C SER A 95 -7.22 8.25 4.50
N ALA A 96 -7.04 7.05 5.03
CA ALA A 96 -5.81 6.67 5.73
C ALA A 96 -4.58 6.73 4.82
N ALA A 97 -4.72 6.27 3.57
CA ALA A 97 -3.64 6.30 2.57
C ALA A 97 -3.26 7.73 2.16
N VAL A 98 -4.26 8.56 1.90
CA VAL A 98 -4.09 9.99 1.56
C VAL A 98 -3.43 10.74 2.72
N ASP A 99 -3.94 10.57 3.94
CA ASP A 99 -3.39 11.20 5.15
C ASP A 99 -1.93 10.82 5.38
N LEU A 100 -1.59 9.54 5.19
CA LEU A 100 -0.21 9.08 5.32
C LEU A 100 0.73 9.82 4.37
N CYS A 101 0.38 9.92 3.09
CA CYS A 101 1.20 10.60 2.10
C CYS A 101 1.26 12.11 2.33
N ALA A 102 0.13 12.76 2.57
CA ALA A 102 0.05 14.21 2.73
C ALA A 102 0.82 14.68 3.98
N ARG A 103 0.62 14.04 5.14
CA ARG A 103 1.29 14.41 6.40
C ARG A 103 2.80 14.22 6.38
N ASN A 104 3.30 13.30 5.55
CA ASN A 104 4.73 13.09 5.38
C ASN A 104 5.34 13.94 4.24
N GLY A 105 4.58 14.82 3.61
CA GLY A 105 5.07 15.66 2.53
C GLY A 105 5.52 14.87 1.30
N TYR A 106 5.00 13.65 1.13
CA TYR A 106 5.38 12.77 0.03
C TYR A 106 4.96 13.36 -1.32
N ARG A 107 5.81 13.20 -2.34
CA ARG A 107 5.53 13.63 -3.71
C ARG A 107 5.86 12.52 -4.68
N GLY A 108 4.91 12.13 -5.49
CA GLY A 108 5.02 11.03 -6.45
C GLY A 108 3.86 10.06 -6.38
N LEU A 109 4.09 8.87 -6.93
CA LEU A 109 3.17 7.75 -6.89
C LEU A 109 3.49 6.86 -5.68
N ALA A 110 2.48 6.51 -4.90
CA ALA A 110 2.62 5.56 -3.82
C ALA A 110 1.49 4.53 -3.85
N THR A 111 1.79 3.34 -3.37
CA THR A 111 0.78 2.34 -3.03
C THR A 111 0.86 2.08 -1.54
N VAL A 112 -0.26 2.29 -0.85
CA VAL A 112 -0.39 2.02 0.59
C VAL A 112 -1.14 0.71 0.75
N GLU A 113 -0.51 -0.25 1.40
CA GLU A 113 -1.00 -1.61 1.54
C GLU A 113 -1.61 -1.84 2.93
N PHE A 114 -2.73 -2.55 2.97
CA PHE A 114 -3.49 -2.85 4.17
C PHE A 114 -3.87 -4.33 4.21
N LEU A 115 -3.99 -4.86 5.42
CA LEU A 115 -4.69 -6.12 5.68
C LEU A 115 -6.08 -5.82 6.23
N VAL A 116 -7.10 -6.40 5.62
CA VAL A 116 -8.52 -6.18 5.96
C VAL A 116 -9.13 -7.49 6.45
N ALA A 117 -9.66 -7.48 7.67
CA ALA A 117 -10.35 -8.60 8.29
C ALA A 117 -11.71 -8.14 8.85
N GLY A 118 -12.80 -8.55 8.21
CA GLY A 118 -14.14 -8.01 8.50
C GLY A 118 -14.20 -6.50 8.26
N ASN A 119 -14.59 -5.75 9.29
CA ASN A 119 -14.65 -4.27 9.24
C ASN A 119 -13.39 -3.60 9.81
N ARG A 120 -12.36 -4.35 10.13
CA ARG A 120 -11.08 -3.86 10.64
C ARG A 120 -10.04 -3.88 9.53
N PHE A 121 -9.25 -2.83 9.45
CA PHE A 121 -8.03 -2.84 8.65
C PHE A 121 -6.82 -2.42 9.47
N VAL A 122 -5.65 -2.87 9.06
CA VAL A 122 -4.36 -2.45 9.59
C VAL A 122 -3.42 -2.10 8.46
N PHE A 123 -2.57 -1.10 8.70
CA PHE A 123 -1.50 -0.74 7.78
C PHE A 123 -0.48 -1.89 7.70
N LEU A 124 -0.05 -2.22 6.49
CA LEU A 124 0.98 -3.22 6.24
C LEU A 124 2.29 -2.54 5.85
N GLU A 125 2.30 -1.86 4.71
CA GLU A 125 3.46 -1.14 4.20
C GLU A 125 3.08 -0.04 3.21
N VAL A 126 4.05 0.81 2.87
CA VAL A 126 3.93 1.76 1.77
C VAL A 126 5.05 1.53 0.77
N ASN A 127 4.69 1.48 -0.51
CA ASN A 127 5.63 1.43 -1.62
C ASN A 127 5.66 2.80 -2.29
N PRO A 128 6.69 3.65 -2.02
CA PRO A 128 6.78 5.02 -2.57
C PRO A 128 7.32 5.01 -4.01
N ARG A 129 6.65 4.30 -4.87
CA ARG A 129 7.00 4.09 -6.28
C ARG A 129 5.82 3.52 -7.05
N ILE A 130 5.92 3.53 -8.37
CA ILE A 130 5.03 2.74 -9.22
C ILE A 130 5.26 1.24 -8.98
N GLN A 131 4.20 0.45 -9.02
CA GLN A 131 4.23 -1.02 -8.89
C GLN A 131 3.82 -1.69 -10.20
N VAL A 132 4.11 -2.99 -10.35
CA VAL A 132 3.79 -3.75 -11.58
C VAL A 132 2.28 -3.74 -11.85
N GLU A 133 1.48 -3.83 -10.80
CA GLU A 133 0.02 -3.89 -10.81
C GLU A 133 -0.68 -2.53 -11.07
N HIS A 134 0.07 -1.45 -11.32
CA HIS A 134 -0.52 -0.14 -11.66
C HIS A 134 -1.43 -0.20 -12.88
N THR A 135 -1.14 -1.08 -13.81
CA THR A 135 -1.86 -1.18 -15.09
C THR A 135 -3.36 -1.48 -14.92
N VAL A 136 -3.75 -2.30 -13.94
CA VAL A 136 -5.17 -2.55 -13.69
C VAL A 136 -5.89 -1.29 -13.18
N THR A 137 -5.20 -0.42 -12.45
CA THR A 137 -5.76 0.90 -12.06
C THR A 137 -5.89 1.81 -13.28
N GLU A 138 -4.91 1.83 -14.16
CA GLU A 138 -4.97 2.61 -15.41
C GLU A 138 -6.16 2.19 -16.28
N GLU A 139 -6.36 0.88 -16.47
CA GLU A 139 -7.48 0.34 -17.24
C GLU A 139 -8.87 0.69 -16.65
N THR A 140 -8.96 0.78 -15.32
CA THR A 140 -10.25 1.08 -14.66
C THR A 140 -10.52 2.57 -14.49
N THR A 141 -9.49 3.42 -14.52
CA THR A 141 -9.61 4.86 -14.27
C THR A 141 -9.35 5.72 -15.50
N GLY A 142 -8.68 5.18 -16.51
CA GLY A 142 -8.21 5.92 -17.69
C GLY A 142 -7.03 6.87 -17.41
N VAL A 143 -6.39 6.75 -16.23
CA VAL A 143 -5.25 7.58 -15.85
C VAL A 143 -3.95 6.89 -16.24
N ASP A 144 -3.09 7.52 -17.01
CA ASP A 144 -1.71 7.08 -17.24
C ASP A 144 -0.85 7.47 -16.02
N LEU A 145 -0.60 6.51 -15.12
CA LEU A 145 0.18 6.74 -13.91
C LEU A 145 1.66 6.99 -14.22
N GLY A 146 2.15 6.42 -15.32
CA GLY A 146 3.51 6.69 -15.80
C GLY A 146 3.68 8.16 -16.19
N GLU A 147 2.75 8.72 -16.99
CA GLU A 147 2.75 10.13 -17.35
C GLU A 147 2.61 11.01 -16.09
N VAL A 148 1.66 10.69 -15.21
CA VAL A 148 1.45 11.42 -13.96
C VAL A 148 2.74 11.50 -13.14
N GLY A 149 3.44 10.38 -12.96
CA GLY A 149 4.72 10.34 -12.25
C GLY A 149 5.78 11.23 -12.88
N LEU A 150 5.88 11.22 -14.21
CA LEU A 150 6.83 12.06 -14.97
C LEU A 150 6.49 13.56 -14.87
N ARG A 151 5.23 13.91 -14.75
CA ARG A 151 4.81 15.31 -14.56
C ARG A 151 5.04 15.82 -13.14
N ILE A 152 4.88 14.97 -12.14
CA ILE A 152 5.14 15.33 -10.74
C ILE A 152 6.63 15.54 -10.48
N ALA A 153 7.49 14.76 -11.11
CA ALA A 153 8.93 14.81 -10.86
C ALA A 153 9.56 16.22 -11.05
N PRO A 154 9.23 17.00 -12.10
CA PRO A 154 9.68 18.38 -12.25
C PRO A 154 8.88 19.40 -11.42
N GLY A 155 7.81 18.98 -10.70
CA GLY A 155 7.09 19.82 -9.76
C GLY A 155 5.68 20.26 -10.17
N ALA A 156 5.03 19.55 -11.11
CA ALA A 156 3.63 19.84 -11.44
C ALA A 156 2.74 19.78 -10.19
N GLU A 157 1.83 20.73 -10.07
CA GLU A 157 0.81 20.75 -9.02
C GLU A 157 -0.27 19.70 -9.28
N LEU A 158 -0.91 19.20 -8.22
CA LEU A 158 -1.96 18.20 -8.33
C LEU A 158 -3.12 18.67 -9.25
N ALA A 159 -3.46 19.95 -9.18
CA ALA A 159 -4.52 20.56 -9.98
C ALA A 159 -4.23 20.60 -11.50
N GLU A 160 -2.95 20.46 -11.90
CA GLU A 160 -2.53 20.44 -13.30
C GLU A 160 -2.61 19.03 -13.91
N LEU A 161 -2.82 18.01 -13.06
CA LEU A 161 -2.91 16.64 -13.49
C LEU A 161 -4.36 16.30 -13.84
N SER A 162 -4.57 15.60 -14.96
CA SER A 162 -5.90 15.15 -15.39
C SER A 162 -6.32 13.92 -14.59
N LEU A 163 -6.65 14.11 -13.32
CA LEU A 163 -7.05 13.04 -12.42
C LEU A 163 -8.58 13.00 -12.25
N PRO A 164 -9.19 11.80 -12.08
CA PRO A 164 -10.61 11.70 -11.80
C PRO A 164 -10.95 12.38 -10.47
N GLN A 165 -12.08 13.09 -10.42
CA GLN A 165 -12.59 13.66 -9.20
C GLN A 165 -13.49 12.64 -8.50
N GLY A 166 -13.03 12.13 -7.34
CA GLY A 166 -13.83 11.29 -6.45
C GLY A 166 -14.04 9.85 -6.97
N VAL A 167 -13.10 8.98 -6.67
CA VAL A 167 -13.29 7.52 -6.72
C VAL A 167 -13.61 7.02 -5.32
#